data_d35bb91f50ca260cca1db3fca76bd6fe
#
_entry.id   d35bb91f50ca260cca1db3fca76bd6fe
#
_cell.length_a   1.000
_cell.length_b   1.000
_cell.length_c   1.000
_cell.angle_alpha   90.00
_cell.angle_beta   90.00
_cell.angle_gamma   90.00
#
_symmetry.space_group_name_H-M   'P 1'
#
loop_
_entity.id
_entity.type
_entity.pdbx_description
1 polymer ?
#
loop_
_entity_poly.entity_id
_entity_poly.type
_entity_poly.pdbx_seq_one_letter_code
_entity_poly.pdbx_strand_id
1 'polypeptide(L)'
;MTGISSKKATIYDLSLLSGASASTVSAVLNGSWRKRRISEETADRILSLAKAQRYTTNLQARGLRSSKSGLVGLLVPVYDNRFFSSMAQTFEGQARKRGLSPMVVSGRRDPEEERRTVETLIAYSIDALFIAGVTDPDGVHQVCARAALPHVNIDLPGKFASSVISNNRHGAEILTSAILAHAAKGGSLGPDDVILFGGHDDHASRERIDGFHAAKADYFGVQSGDDIEITGYSPRMTELAFERFFERRGRLPRCFFVNSSINFEGLLRFMGRHDGEAFGDIVVGCFDYDPFASFLPFPVYMIKPDIAQMLEKGFELLEENRAEPEVTIIEPQLIPPRTALEGPLDDIWDPVAVRRMSM
;
A
#
# COMPACT_ATOMS: atom_id res chain seq x y z
N MET A 1 31.20 -35.39 -16.88
CA MET A 1 30.05 -34.59 -17.29
C MET A 1 30.49 -33.13 -17.26
N THR A 2 30.87 -32.61 -18.44
CA THR A 2 31.38 -31.28 -18.63
C THR A 2 30.20 -30.29 -18.56
N GLY A 3 30.20 -29.41 -17.55
CA GLY A 3 29.21 -28.36 -17.39
C GLY A 3 29.22 -27.40 -18.59
N ILE A 4 28.14 -27.40 -19.35
CA ILE A 4 27.90 -26.45 -20.42
C ILE A 4 27.57 -25.11 -19.73
N SER A 5 28.59 -24.23 -19.67
CA SER A 5 28.37 -22.81 -19.37
C SER A 5 27.53 -22.21 -20.50
N SER A 6 26.23 -22.15 -20.34
CA SER A 6 25.35 -21.46 -21.29
C SER A 6 25.55 -19.96 -21.14
N LYS A 7 26.48 -19.41 -21.90
CA LYS A 7 26.68 -17.97 -22.02
C LYS A 7 25.38 -17.36 -22.53
N LYS A 8 24.79 -16.42 -21.78
CA LYS A 8 23.58 -15.71 -22.21
C LYS A 8 23.86 -15.00 -23.53
N ALA A 9 22.96 -15.17 -24.50
CA ALA A 9 23.06 -14.48 -25.79
C ALA A 9 23.13 -12.95 -25.58
N THR A 10 23.98 -12.29 -26.30
CA THR A 10 24.17 -10.83 -26.28
C THR A 10 23.58 -10.17 -27.52
N ILE A 11 23.42 -8.85 -27.51
CA ILE A 11 22.98 -8.08 -28.67
C ILE A 11 23.98 -8.25 -29.86
N TYR A 12 25.24 -8.48 -29.57
CA TYR A 12 26.27 -8.73 -30.59
C TYR A 12 26.12 -10.11 -31.22
N ASP A 13 25.72 -11.14 -30.44
CA ASP A 13 25.41 -12.45 -30.97
C ASP A 13 24.20 -12.39 -31.92
N LEU A 14 23.15 -11.65 -31.54
CA LEU A 14 21.99 -11.43 -32.40
C LEU A 14 22.37 -10.61 -33.67
N SER A 15 23.26 -9.65 -33.55
CA SER A 15 23.77 -8.87 -34.68
C SER A 15 24.50 -9.80 -35.69
N LEU A 16 25.36 -10.67 -35.18
CA LEU A 16 26.10 -11.64 -36.02
C LEU A 16 25.13 -12.62 -36.71
N LEU A 17 24.17 -13.18 -35.96
CA LEU A 17 23.20 -14.17 -36.48
C LEU A 17 22.22 -13.56 -37.49
N SER A 18 21.81 -12.31 -37.28
CA SER A 18 20.83 -11.64 -38.13
C SER A 18 21.45 -10.93 -39.35
N GLY A 19 22.76 -10.73 -39.36
CA GLY A 19 23.45 -9.91 -40.36
C GLY A 19 23.10 -8.41 -40.26
N ALA A 20 22.40 -7.99 -39.20
CA ALA A 20 22.01 -6.60 -38.96
C ALA A 20 22.99 -5.94 -37.97
N SER A 21 23.17 -4.62 -38.04
CA SER A 21 23.98 -3.92 -37.03
C SER A 21 23.41 -4.01 -35.65
N ALA A 22 24.24 -3.94 -34.60
CA ALA A 22 23.78 -3.93 -33.20
C ALA A 22 22.77 -2.80 -32.91
N SER A 23 22.88 -1.66 -33.62
CA SER A 23 21.92 -0.55 -33.53
C SER A 23 20.56 -0.91 -34.16
N THR A 24 20.55 -1.66 -35.27
CA THR A 24 19.35 -2.18 -35.91
C THR A 24 18.67 -3.21 -35.02
N VAL A 25 19.41 -4.18 -34.47
CA VAL A 25 18.93 -5.17 -33.52
C VAL A 25 18.31 -4.47 -32.30
N SER A 26 18.98 -3.48 -31.73
CA SER A 26 18.49 -2.70 -30.61
C SER A 26 17.18 -1.98 -30.95
N ALA A 27 17.06 -1.37 -32.12
CA ALA A 27 15.86 -0.68 -32.55
C ALA A 27 14.66 -1.62 -32.71
N VAL A 28 14.90 -2.83 -33.21
CA VAL A 28 13.87 -3.87 -33.33
C VAL A 28 13.40 -4.34 -31.94
N LEU A 29 14.34 -4.71 -31.07
CA LEU A 29 14.02 -5.19 -29.73
C LEU A 29 13.32 -4.15 -28.85
N ASN A 30 13.54 -2.86 -29.10
CA ASN A 30 12.89 -1.74 -28.41
C ASN A 30 11.60 -1.26 -29.08
N GLY A 31 11.11 -1.91 -30.14
CA GLY A 31 9.90 -1.51 -30.86
C GLY A 31 10.00 -0.22 -31.67
N SER A 32 11.18 0.42 -31.75
CA SER A 32 11.38 1.69 -32.47
C SER A 32 11.74 1.51 -33.96
N TRP A 33 11.69 0.30 -34.46
CA TRP A 33 12.13 -0.05 -35.81
C TRP A 33 11.32 0.64 -36.93
N ARG A 34 10.02 0.85 -36.74
CA ARG A 34 9.16 1.60 -37.66
C ARG A 34 9.60 3.05 -37.81
N LYS A 35 9.92 3.71 -36.69
CA LYS A 35 10.43 5.10 -36.67
C LYS A 35 11.80 5.20 -37.34
N ARG A 36 12.59 4.12 -37.34
CA ARG A 36 13.91 4.04 -37.98
C ARG A 36 13.87 3.47 -39.40
N ARG A 37 12.68 3.29 -39.98
CA ARG A 37 12.48 2.79 -41.38
C ARG A 37 13.13 1.41 -41.59
N ILE A 38 13.20 0.56 -40.61
CA ILE A 38 13.65 -0.82 -40.75
C ILE A 38 12.47 -1.64 -41.30
N SER A 39 12.75 -2.53 -42.28
CA SER A 39 11.72 -3.36 -42.89
C SER A 39 11.10 -4.36 -41.89
N GLU A 40 9.85 -4.70 -42.08
CA GLU A 40 9.12 -5.69 -41.26
C GLU A 40 9.81 -7.06 -41.32
N GLU A 41 10.24 -7.48 -42.49
CA GLU A 41 11.01 -8.71 -42.68
C GLU A 41 12.26 -8.77 -41.81
N THR A 42 13.01 -7.66 -41.74
CA THR A 42 14.22 -7.55 -40.90
C THR A 42 13.85 -7.60 -39.41
N ALA A 43 12.74 -6.94 -39.03
CA ALA A 43 12.24 -6.94 -37.64
C ALA A 43 11.82 -8.34 -37.24
N ASP A 44 11.02 -9.05 -38.02
CA ASP A 44 10.54 -10.40 -37.74
C ASP A 44 11.68 -11.42 -37.64
N ARG A 45 12.68 -11.30 -38.53
CA ARG A 45 13.89 -12.13 -38.47
C ARG A 45 14.63 -11.94 -37.15
N ILE A 46 14.85 -10.71 -36.72
CA ILE A 46 15.56 -10.39 -35.47
C ILE A 46 14.74 -10.87 -34.25
N LEU A 47 13.43 -10.66 -34.23
CA LEU A 47 12.55 -11.10 -33.14
C LEU A 47 12.52 -12.64 -33.03
N SER A 48 12.45 -13.33 -34.17
CA SER A 48 12.50 -14.80 -34.22
C SER A 48 13.82 -15.34 -33.69
N LEU A 49 14.95 -14.74 -34.08
CA LEU A 49 16.29 -15.09 -33.59
C LEU A 49 16.40 -14.82 -32.07
N ALA A 50 15.91 -13.68 -31.59
CA ALA A 50 15.92 -13.36 -30.17
C ALA A 50 15.13 -14.40 -29.35
N LYS A 51 13.96 -14.82 -29.84
CA LYS A 51 13.14 -15.87 -29.22
C LYS A 51 13.87 -17.23 -29.24
N ALA A 52 14.46 -17.62 -30.37
CA ALA A 52 15.19 -18.87 -30.52
C ALA A 52 16.42 -18.95 -29.61
N GLN A 53 17.15 -17.85 -29.47
CA GLN A 53 18.32 -17.72 -28.59
C GLN A 53 17.97 -17.43 -27.13
N ARG A 54 16.67 -17.40 -26.78
CA ARG A 54 16.19 -17.02 -25.42
C ARG A 54 16.85 -15.73 -24.94
N TYR A 55 17.02 -14.77 -25.86
CA TYR A 55 17.61 -13.49 -25.54
C TYR A 55 16.68 -12.70 -24.63
N THR A 56 17.20 -12.27 -23.49
CA THR A 56 16.52 -11.32 -22.59
C THR A 56 17.25 -10.00 -22.64
N THR A 57 16.52 -8.92 -22.87
CA THR A 57 17.09 -7.58 -22.87
C THR A 57 17.77 -7.30 -21.53
N ASN A 58 19.05 -6.98 -21.55
CA ASN A 58 19.74 -6.55 -20.35
C ASN A 58 19.31 -5.11 -20.03
N LEU A 59 18.45 -4.95 -19.01
CA LEU A 59 17.94 -3.64 -18.60
C LEU A 59 19.05 -2.71 -18.12
N GLN A 60 20.13 -3.23 -17.51
CA GLN A 60 21.29 -2.43 -17.11
C GLN A 60 22.03 -1.87 -18.32
N ALA A 61 22.25 -2.71 -19.36
CA ALA A 61 22.87 -2.26 -20.61
C ALA A 61 21.97 -1.29 -21.39
N ARG A 62 20.66 -1.37 -21.22
CA ARG A 62 19.68 -0.42 -21.77
C ARG A 62 19.75 0.91 -21.03
N GLY A 63 19.81 0.89 -19.70
CA GLY A 63 19.93 2.09 -18.84
C GLY A 63 21.19 2.90 -19.15
N LEU A 64 22.32 2.24 -19.46
CA LEU A 64 23.57 2.91 -19.89
C LEU A 64 23.48 3.69 -21.22
N ARG A 65 22.47 3.39 -22.05
CA ARG A 65 22.25 4.08 -23.35
C ARG A 65 21.08 5.07 -23.32
N SER A 66 20.14 4.87 -22.39
CA SER A 66 19.03 5.77 -22.15
C SER A 66 19.24 6.39 -20.76
N SER A 67 18.89 7.66 -20.58
CA SER A 67 18.93 8.30 -19.25
C SER A 67 17.94 7.68 -18.26
N LYS A 68 17.18 6.66 -18.65
CA LYS A 68 16.17 5.98 -17.83
C LYS A 68 16.38 4.46 -17.85
N SER A 69 16.34 3.85 -16.67
CA SER A 69 16.47 2.39 -16.49
C SER A 69 15.15 1.65 -16.76
N GLY A 70 14.01 2.30 -16.56
CA GLY A 70 12.69 1.71 -16.55
C GLY A 70 12.35 1.03 -15.24
N LEU A 71 13.18 1.19 -14.19
CA LEU A 71 12.92 0.66 -12.84
C LEU A 71 12.21 1.72 -11.99
N VAL A 72 11.20 1.32 -11.23
CA VAL A 72 10.53 2.19 -10.26
C VAL A 72 10.42 1.48 -8.92
N GLY A 73 10.75 2.19 -7.84
CA GLY A 73 10.76 1.66 -6.48
C GLY A 73 9.48 1.96 -5.71
N LEU A 74 9.09 1.03 -4.83
CA LEU A 74 8.14 1.27 -3.75
C LEU A 74 8.78 0.79 -2.44
N LEU A 75 8.98 1.71 -1.51
CA LEU A 75 9.40 1.43 -0.15
C LEU A 75 8.16 1.36 0.74
N VAL A 76 7.96 0.23 1.43
CA VAL A 76 6.87 0.01 2.40
C VAL A 76 7.46 -0.31 3.78
N PRO A 77 6.73 -0.09 4.89
CA PRO A 77 7.26 -0.41 6.21
C PRO A 77 7.36 -1.92 6.46
N VAL A 78 6.31 -2.69 6.10
CA VAL A 78 6.21 -4.14 6.35
C VAL A 78 5.37 -4.80 5.26
N TYR A 79 5.52 -6.11 5.07
CA TYR A 79 4.74 -6.88 4.10
C TYR A 79 3.51 -7.59 4.70
N ASP A 80 3.50 -7.85 5.98
CA ASP A 80 2.46 -8.61 6.69
C ASP A 80 1.21 -7.77 7.04
N ASN A 81 1.21 -6.48 6.71
CA ASN A 81 0.04 -5.63 6.78
C ASN A 81 -0.69 -5.62 5.44
N ARG A 82 -1.98 -5.99 5.44
CA ARG A 82 -2.82 -6.06 4.24
C ARG A 82 -2.89 -4.74 3.47
N PHE A 83 -2.91 -3.59 4.14
CA PHE A 83 -2.88 -2.28 3.47
C PHE A 83 -1.64 -2.14 2.59
N PHE A 84 -0.44 -2.39 3.14
CA PHE A 84 0.80 -2.27 2.38
C PHE A 84 1.01 -3.39 1.36
N SER A 85 0.57 -4.61 1.63
CA SER A 85 0.65 -5.70 0.63
C SER A 85 -0.31 -5.46 -0.54
N SER A 86 -1.50 -4.92 -0.30
CA SER A 86 -2.43 -4.49 -1.36
C SER A 86 -1.87 -3.30 -2.16
N MET A 87 -1.19 -2.37 -1.49
CA MET A 87 -0.49 -1.25 -2.13
C MET A 87 0.63 -1.76 -3.05
N ALA A 88 1.45 -2.70 -2.58
CA ALA A 88 2.50 -3.30 -3.38
C ALA A 88 1.96 -3.98 -4.64
N GLN A 89 0.89 -4.77 -4.51
CA GLN A 89 0.26 -5.45 -5.64
C GLN A 89 -0.33 -4.44 -6.65
N THR A 90 -1.00 -3.40 -6.17
CA THR A 90 -1.58 -2.36 -7.02
C THR A 90 -0.49 -1.56 -7.73
N PHE A 91 0.58 -1.19 -7.01
CA PHE A 91 1.75 -0.52 -7.57
C PHE A 91 2.40 -1.32 -8.69
N GLU A 92 2.64 -2.62 -8.47
CA GLU A 92 3.18 -3.50 -9.51
C GLU A 92 2.31 -3.49 -10.78
N GLY A 93 0.99 -3.59 -10.61
CA GLY A 93 0.05 -3.56 -11.73
C GLY A 93 0.10 -2.23 -12.50
N GLN A 94 0.11 -1.11 -11.79
CA GLN A 94 0.16 0.23 -12.40
C GLN A 94 1.51 0.53 -13.06
N ALA A 95 2.62 0.13 -12.43
CA ALA A 95 3.97 0.27 -13.01
C ALA A 95 4.09 -0.52 -14.32
N ARG A 96 3.64 -1.78 -14.34
CA ARG A 96 3.68 -2.61 -15.57
C ARG A 96 2.81 -2.05 -16.68
N LYS A 97 1.62 -1.47 -16.39
CA LYS A 97 0.80 -0.80 -17.39
C LYS A 97 1.51 0.40 -18.05
N ARG A 98 2.42 1.04 -17.32
CA ARG A 98 3.28 2.14 -17.80
C ARG A 98 4.59 1.65 -18.47
N GLY A 99 4.78 0.34 -18.60
CA GLY A 99 6.01 -0.25 -19.16
C GLY A 99 7.21 -0.16 -18.23
N LEU A 100 6.98 0.08 -16.93
CA LEU A 100 8.00 0.12 -15.90
C LEU A 100 8.16 -1.24 -15.22
N SER A 101 9.34 -1.49 -14.66
CA SER A 101 9.66 -2.68 -13.86
C SER A 101 9.65 -2.31 -12.38
N PRO A 102 8.66 -2.77 -11.59
CA PRO A 102 8.54 -2.41 -10.19
C PRO A 102 9.57 -3.16 -9.32
N MET A 103 10.08 -2.46 -8.31
CA MET A 103 10.89 -3.00 -7.21
C MET A 103 10.21 -2.64 -5.89
N VAL A 104 9.73 -3.63 -5.15
CA VAL A 104 9.11 -3.42 -3.83
C VAL A 104 10.06 -3.88 -2.74
N VAL A 105 10.31 -3.01 -1.77
CA VAL A 105 11.25 -3.23 -0.66
C VAL A 105 10.64 -2.80 0.66
N SER A 106 11.14 -3.36 1.78
CA SER A 106 10.67 -3.00 3.12
C SER A 106 11.77 -2.35 3.94
N GLY A 107 11.42 -1.25 4.65
CA GLY A 107 12.28 -0.54 5.60
C GLY A 107 12.08 -0.98 7.06
N ARG A 108 11.19 -1.95 7.34
CA ARG A 108 10.94 -2.55 8.67
C ARG A 108 10.56 -1.56 9.78
N ARG A 109 10.03 -0.39 9.45
CA ARG A 109 9.77 0.71 10.40
C ARG A 109 11.02 1.15 11.16
N ASP A 110 12.18 1.04 10.56
CA ASP A 110 13.45 1.48 11.10
C ASP A 110 14.03 2.58 10.21
N PRO A 111 14.19 3.83 10.71
CA PRO A 111 14.64 4.96 9.89
C PRO A 111 16.01 4.74 9.24
N GLU A 112 16.89 3.98 9.88
CA GLU A 112 18.22 3.68 9.33
C GLU A 112 18.14 2.65 8.21
N GLU A 113 17.34 1.59 8.38
CA GLU A 113 17.07 0.60 7.33
C GLU A 113 16.32 1.23 6.16
N GLU A 114 15.39 2.16 6.40
CA GLU A 114 14.70 2.92 5.36
C GLU A 114 15.70 3.67 4.46
N ARG A 115 16.63 4.42 5.06
CA ARG A 115 17.67 5.15 4.33
C ARG A 115 18.62 4.22 3.55
N ARG A 116 19.14 3.16 4.18
CA ARG A 116 20.01 2.17 3.52
C ARG A 116 19.34 1.47 2.36
N THR A 117 18.07 1.16 2.52
CA THR A 117 17.25 0.53 1.47
C THR A 117 17.12 1.45 0.27
N VAL A 118 16.91 2.76 0.49
CA VAL A 118 16.85 3.76 -0.58
C VAL A 118 18.21 3.92 -1.26
N GLU A 119 19.32 3.96 -0.53
CA GLU A 119 20.66 3.97 -1.11
C GLU A 119 20.92 2.76 -2.02
N THR A 120 20.43 1.59 -1.61
CA THR A 120 20.49 0.37 -2.42
C THR A 120 19.68 0.50 -3.72
N LEU A 121 18.47 1.05 -3.64
CA LEU A 121 17.63 1.30 -4.83
C LEU A 121 18.27 2.31 -5.79
N ILE A 122 18.89 3.36 -5.25
CA ILE A 122 19.69 4.33 -6.04
C ILE A 122 20.83 3.63 -6.76
N ALA A 123 21.54 2.72 -6.10
CA ALA A 123 22.62 1.94 -6.72
C ALA A 123 22.12 1.04 -7.87
N TYR A 124 20.85 0.60 -7.82
CA TYR A 124 20.18 -0.06 -8.95
C TYR A 124 19.70 0.90 -10.03
N SER A 125 19.92 2.22 -9.86
CA SER A 125 19.54 3.26 -10.82
C SER A 125 18.03 3.29 -11.10
N ILE A 126 17.20 3.24 -10.08
CA ILE A 126 15.75 3.41 -10.26
C ILE A 126 15.44 4.82 -10.76
N ASP A 127 14.39 4.96 -11.57
CA ASP A 127 14.00 6.24 -12.19
C ASP A 127 13.12 7.10 -11.26
N ALA A 128 12.42 6.47 -10.34
CA ALA A 128 11.57 7.14 -9.34
C ALA A 128 11.30 6.22 -8.13
N LEU A 129 10.90 6.82 -6.99
CA LEU A 129 10.59 6.12 -5.75
C LEU A 129 9.26 6.58 -5.17
N PHE A 130 8.40 5.61 -4.83
CA PHE A 130 7.23 5.79 -3.97
C PHE A 130 7.63 5.43 -2.54
N ILE A 131 7.36 6.33 -1.60
CA ILE A 131 7.74 6.20 -0.18
C ILE A 131 6.44 6.06 0.61
N ALA A 132 6.08 4.83 1.03
CA ALA A 132 4.80 4.57 1.65
C ALA A 132 4.96 4.24 3.15
N GLY A 133 4.26 4.98 4.01
CA GLY A 133 4.13 4.70 5.44
C GLY A 133 5.44 4.59 6.21
N VAL A 134 6.52 5.25 5.74
CA VAL A 134 7.84 5.23 6.40
C VAL A 134 7.85 6.04 7.67
N THR A 135 8.77 5.73 8.55
CA THR A 135 8.89 6.37 9.87
C THR A 135 9.46 7.78 9.77
N ASP A 136 10.38 8.03 8.83
CA ASP A 136 11.05 9.33 8.63
C ASP A 136 11.04 9.73 7.15
N PRO A 137 9.91 10.24 6.61
CA PRO A 137 9.81 10.69 5.23
C PRO A 137 10.83 11.77 4.86
N ASP A 138 11.10 12.68 5.77
CA ASP A 138 12.02 13.80 5.56
C ASP A 138 13.49 13.32 5.51
N GLY A 139 13.86 12.33 6.33
CA GLY A 139 15.18 11.68 6.26
C GLY A 139 15.38 10.89 4.97
N VAL A 140 14.35 10.19 4.50
CA VAL A 140 14.37 9.51 3.19
C VAL A 140 14.46 10.52 2.05
N HIS A 141 13.71 11.66 2.13
CA HIS A 141 13.82 12.75 1.17
C HIS A 141 15.28 13.23 1.00
N GLN A 142 16.02 13.41 2.11
CA GLN A 142 17.42 13.88 2.03
C GLN A 142 18.31 12.93 1.22
N VAL A 143 18.09 11.61 1.33
CA VAL A 143 18.83 10.60 0.54
C VAL A 143 18.47 10.73 -0.95
N CYS A 144 17.17 10.80 -1.27
CA CYS A 144 16.68 10.96 -2.63
C CYS A 144 17.18 12.27 -3.29
N ALA A 145 17.11 13.39 -2.55
CA ALA A 145 17.52 14.70 -3.04
C ALA A 145 19.01 14.77 -3.41
N ARG A 146 19.89 14.16 -2.58
CA ARG A 146 21.33 14.07 -2.87
C ARG A 146 21.62 13.31 -4.17
N ALA A 147 20.79 12.34 -4.50
CA ALA A 147 20.91 11.54 -5.73
C ALA A 147 20.08 12.09 -6.88
N ALA A 148 19.40 13.22 -6.72
CA ALA A 148 18.44 13.77 -7.68
C ALA A 148 17.37 12.72 -8.11
N LEU A 149 16.97 11.82 -7.19
CA LEU A 149 15.97 10.80 -7.46
C LEU A 149 14.55 11.39 -7.26
N PRO A 150 13.71 11.43 -8.31
CA PRO A 150 12.31 11.79 -8.18
C PRO A 150 11.58 10.85 -7.21
N HIS A 151 10.79 11.42 -6.30
CA HIS A 151 10.06 10.61 -5.32
C HIS A 151 8.78 11.31 -4.85
N VAL A 152 7.85 10.51 -4.33
CA VAL A 152 6.56 10.93 -3.79
C VAL A 152 6.25 10.15 -2.53
N ASN A 153 5.68 10.82 -1.52
CA ASN A 153 5.21 10.16 -0.31
C ASN A 153 3.79 9.64 -0.51
N ILE A 154 3.51 8.46 0.03
CA ILE A 154 2.18 7.84 0.04
C ILE A 154 1.83 7.49 1.49
N ASP A 155 0.59 7.74 1.89
CA ASP A 155 0.04 7.45 3.23
C ASP A 155 0.50 8.42 4.33
N LEU A 156 1.80 8.63 4.52
CA LEU A 156 2.34 9.59 5.47
C LEU A 156 3.01 10.76 4.74
N PRO A 157 2.67 12.02 5.04
CA PRO A 157 3.24 13.17 4.37
C PRO A 157 4.63 13.50 4.91
N GLY A 158 5.50 14.02 4.03
CA GLY A 158 6.74 14.71 4.36
C GLY A 158 6.67 16.19 4.04
N LYS A 159 7.63 16.96 4.52
CA LYS A 159 7.68 18.44 4.35
C LYS A 159 8.24 18.87 3.00
N PHE A 160 9.09 18.03 2.39
CA PHE A 160 9.96 18.44 1.27
C PHE A 160 9.64 17.71 -0.04
N ALA A 161 8.70 16.78 -0.05
CA ALA A 161 8.24 16.09 -1.25
C ALA A 161 6.71 16.04 -1.29
N SER A 162 6.17 16.04 -2.50
CA SER A 162 4.72 15.89 -2.70
C SER A 162 4.23 14.59 -2.05
N SER A 163 3.02 14.64 -1.54
CA SER A 163 2.45 13.55 -0.75
C SER A 163 1.01 13.27 -1.18
N VAL A 164 0.65 12.00 -1.24
CA VAL A 164 -0.73 11.56 -1.45
C VAL A 164 -1.18 10.76 -0.24
N ILE A 165 -2.18 11.25 0.46
CA ILE A 165 -2.67 10.68 1.72
C ILE A 165 -4.16 10.35 1.64
N SER A 166 -4.62 9.42 2.46
CA SER A 166 -6.05 9.22 2.69
C SER A 166 -6.60 10.37 3.56
N ASN A 167 -7.88 10.75 3.37
CA ASN A 167 -8.57 11.63 4.29
C ASN A 167 -8.85 10.91 5.62
N ASN A 168 -7.80 10.81 6.45
CA ASN A 168 -7.83 10.05 7.70
C ASN A 168 -8.87 10.61 8.69
N ARG A 169 -8.95 11.94 8.81
CA ARG A 169 -9.89 12.59 9.71
C ARG A 169 -11.33 12.29 9.30
N HIS A 170 -11.70 12.56 8.06
CA HIS A 170 -13.06 12.29 7.57
C HIS A 170 -13.41 10.81 7.64
N GLY A 171 -12.47 9.93 7.27
CA GLY A 171 -12.65 8.47 7.39
C GLY A 171 -12.95 8.04 8.82
N ALA A 172 -12.26 8.62 9.81
CA ALA A 172 -12.50 8.33 11.22
C ALA A 172 -13.84 8.92 11.71
N GLU A 173 -14.22 10.11 11.25
CA GLU A 173 -15.53 10.73 11.57
C GLU A 173 -16.68 9.85 11.08
N ILE A 174 -16.69 9.43 9.81
CA ILE A 174 -17.77 8.60 9.25
C ILE A 174 -17.80 7.19 9.86
N LEU A 175 -16.64 6.62 10.20
CA LEU A 175 -16.53 5.32 10.86
C LEU A 175 -17.13 5.38 12.27
N THR A 176 -16.72 6.37 13.04
CA THR A 176 -17.20 6.57 14.43
C THR A 176 -18.69 6.83 14.44
N SER A 177 -19.20 7.69 13.58
CA SER A 177 -20.64 7.96 13.45
C SER A 177 -21.43 6.70 13.10
N ALA A 178 -20.89 5.84 12.20
CA ALA A 178 -21.54 4.61 11.81
C ALA A 178 -21.62 3.58 12.95
N ILE A 179 -20.54 3.38 13.73
CA ILE A 179 -20.55 2.45 14.85
C ILE A 179 -21.46 2.95 15.99
N LEU A 180 -21.48 4.25 16.27
CA LEU A 180 -22.38 4.88 17.23
C LEU A 180 -23.84 4.70 16.84
N ALA A 181 -24.20 5.01 15.60
CA ALA A 181 -25.55 4.85 15.08
C ALA A 181 -26.02 3.38 15.09
N HIS A 182 -25.10 2.43 14.88
CA HIS A 182 -25.42 1.01 14.98
C HIS A 182 -25.68 0.61 16.43
N ALA A 183 -24.74 0.89 17.32
CA ALA A 183 -24.82 0.48 18.72
C ALA A 183 -26.01 1.11 19.47
N ALA A 184 -26.42 2.32 19.08
CA ALA A 184 -27.60 2.99 19.64
C ALA A 184 -28.92 2.21 19.43
N LYS A 185 -28.99 1.36 18.40
CA LYS A 185 -30.17 0.49 18.17
C LYS A 185 -30.37 -0.54 19.27
N GLY A 186 -29.30 -0.95 19.95
CA GLY A 186 -29.30 -1.90 21.06
C GLY A 186 -29.51 -1.26 22.44
N GLY A 187 -29.79 0.07 22.50
CA GLY A 187 -30.05 0.79 23.75
C GLY A 187 -29.18 2.03 23.94
N SER A 188 -29.32 2.68 25.09
CA SER A 188 -28.57 3.90 25.42
C SER A 188 -27.07 3.67 25.45
N LEU A 189 -26.31 4.61 24.90
CA LEU A 189 -24.85 4.67 24.92
C LEU A 189 -24.38 5.81 25.80
N GLY A 190 -23.34 5.56 26.60
CA GLY A 190 -22.59 6.62 27.27
C GLY A 190 -21.25 6.88 26.56
N PRO A 191 -20.60 8.04 26.81
CA PRO A 191 -19.29 8.34 26.24
C PRO A 191 -18.21 7.28 26.54
N ASP A 192 -18.32 6.62 27.72
CA ASP A 192 -17.41 5.56 28.17
C ASP A 192 -17.65 4.19 27.47
N ASP A 193 -18.71 4.07 26.69
CA ASP A 193 -19.00 2.86 25.91
C ASP A 193 -18.32 2.88 24.53
N VAL A 194 -17.53 3.92 24.21
CA VAL A 194 -16.89 4.11 22.90
C VAL A 194 -15.42 4.44 23.09
N ILE A 195 -14.54 3.51 22.75
CA ILE A 195 -13.11 3.58 23.00
C ILE A 195 -12.33 3.34 21.71
N LEU A 196 -11.24 4.14 21.51
CA LEU A 196 -10.27 3.93 20.45
C LEU A 196 -9.10 3.12 20.97
N PHE A 197 -8.74 2.05 20.23
CA PHE A 197 -7.55 1.23 20.47
C PHE A 197 -6.58 1.34 19.30
N GLY A 198 -5.32 1.60 19.57
CA GLY A 198 -4.27 1.73 18.56
C GLY A 198 -3.70 3.13 18.49
N GLY A 199 -3.15 3.46 17.33
CA GLY A 199 -2.52 4.76 17.10
C GLY A 199 -1.05 4.80 17.48
N HIS A 200 -0.36 5.69 16.80
CA HIS A 200 1.06 5.96 16.93
C HIS A 200 1.29 7.48 16.82
N ASP A 201 2.46 7.98 17.16
CA ASP A 201 2.80 9.38 16.97
C ASP A 201 3.16 9.68 15.51
N ASP A 202 2.18 9.55 14.62
CA ASP A 202 2.28 9.89 13.21
C ASP A 202 1.06 10.69 12.73
N HIS A 203 1.16 11.24 11.53
CA HIS A 203 0.10 12.09 10.96
C HIS A 203 -1.23 11.34 10.82
N ALA A 204 -1.21 10.12 10.28
CA ALA A 204 -2.44 9.35 10.04
C ALA A 204 -3.17 9.04 11.35
N SER A 205 -2.44 8.62 12.38
CA SER A 205 -3.01 8.33 13.69
C SER A 205 -3.59 9.56 14.38
N ARG A 206 -2.90 10.70 14.31
CA ARG A 206 -3.42 11.97 14.87
C ARG A 206 -4.73 12.39 14.20
N GLU A 207 -4.77 12.38 12.87
CA GLU A 207 -5.98 12.71 12.11
C GLU A 207 -7.15 11.76 12.42
N ARG A 208 -6.88 10.44 12.59
CA ARG A 208 -7.90 9.45 12.97
C ARG A 208 -8.44 9.70 14.37
N ILE A 209 -7.58 10.04 15.31
CA ILE A 209 -7.96 10.41 16.69
C ILE A 209 -8.82 11.68 16.68
N ASP A 210 -8.42 12.69 15.91
CA ASP A 210 -9.18 13.94 15.80
C ASP A 210 -10.57 13.70 15.20
N GLY A 211 -10.68 12.87 14.17
CA GLY A 211 -11.95 12.48 13.58
C GLY A 211 -12.84 11.67 14.53
N PHE A 212 -12.25 10.74 15.28
CA PHE A 212 -12.94 9.98 16.33
C PHE A 212 -13.52 10.91 17.41
N HIS A 213 -12.73 11.83 17.92
CA HIS A 213 -13.18 12.81 18.92
C HIS A 213 -14.26 13.76 18.37
N ALA A 214 -14.12 14.22 17.12
CA ALA A 214 -15.10 15.09 16.49
C ALA A 214 -16.48 14.41 16.43
N ALA A 215 -16.54 13.16 15.95
CA ALA A 215 -17.79 12.40 15.87
C ALA A 215 -18.38 12.06 17.24
N LYS A 216 -17.54 11.78 18.25
CA LYS A 216 -18.03 11.60 19.64
C LYS A 216 -18.59 12.86 20.22
N ALA A 217 -17.92 14.01 20.03
CA ALA A 217 -18.39 15.30 20.52
C ALA A 217 -19.72 15.70 19.88
N ASP A 218 -19.87 15.43 18.57
CA ASP A 218 -21.14 15.68 17.86
C ASP A 218 -22.28 14.82 18.40
N TYR A 219 -22.01 13.54 18.69
CA TYR A 219 -23.03 12.60 19.19
C TYR A 219 -23.42 12.83 20.64
N PHE A 220 -22.45 13.03 21.55
CA PHE A 220 -22.69 13.12 23.00
C PHE A 220 -22.80 14.55 23.53
N GLY A 221 -22.38 15.56 22.74
CA GLY A 221 -22.33 16.97 23.18
C GLY A 221 -21.22 17.26 24.20
N VAL A 222 -20.31 16.32 24.46
CA VAL A 222 -19.21 16.45 25.43
C VAL A 222 -17.93 15.85 24.87
N GLN A 223 -16.78 16.41 25.24
CA GLN A 223 -15.49 15.78 25.02
C GLN A 223 -15.19 14.83 26.20
N SER A 224 -14.82 13.60 25.90
CA SER A 224 -14.38 12.60 26.87
C SER A 224 -12.84 12.53 26.84
N GLY A 225 -12.20 12.37 28.02
CA GLY A 225 -10.74 12.44 28.12
C GLY A 225 -9.99 11.10 28.19
N ASP A 226 -10.68 10.00 28.59
CA ASP A 226 -10.06 8.69 28.83
C ASP A 226 -10.57 7.62 27.86
N ASP A 227 -10.64 7.94 26.59
CA ASP A 227 -11.26 7.12 25.57
C ASP A 227 -10.29 6.61 24.48
N ILE A 228 -9.00 6.70 24.75
CA ILE A 228 -7.94 6.25 23.84
C ILE A 228 -6.93 5.37 24.57
N GLU A 229 -6.68 4.19 24.01
CA GLU A 229 -5.61 3.27 24.43
C GLU A 229 -4.54 3.21 23.33
N ILE A 230 -3.49 4.03 23.45
CA ILE A 230 -2.38 4.08 22.50
C ILE A 230 -1.54 2.80 22.59
N THR A 231 -1.42 2.07 21.49
CA THR A 231 -0.72 0.77 21.45
C THR A 231 0.32 0.63 20.34
N GLY A 232 0.54 1.69 19.56
CA GLY A 232 1.39 1.65 18.37
C GLY A 232 0.79 0.70 17.31
N TYR A 233 1.61 0.34 16.33
CA TYR A 233 1.28 -0.68 15.32
C TYR A 233 1.72 -2.07 15.79
N SER A 234 1.15 -2.55 16.90
CA SER A 234 1.53 -3.82 17.52
C SER A 234 0.32 -4.63 17.93
N PRO A 235 0.08 -5.81 17.32
CA PRO A 235 -1.02 -6.70 17.74
C PRO A 235 -0.90 -7.09 19.21
N ARG A 236 0.32 -7.36 19.67
CA ARG A 236 0.56 -7.76 21.07
C ARG A 236 0.25 -6.65 22.06
N MET A 237 0.66 -5.41 21.76
CA MET A 237 0.37 -4.28 22.66
C MET A 237 -1.12 -3.96 22.69
N THR A 238 -1.81 -4.11 21.53
CA THR A 238 -3.25 -3.93 21.46
C THR A 238 -3.99 -5.03 22.23
N GLU A 239 -3.60 -6.28 22.09
CA GLU A 239 -4.12 -7.40 22.90
C GLU A 239 -4.01 -7.09 24.40
N LEU A 240 -2.82 -6.69 24.87
CA LEU A 240 -2.58 -6.33 26.27
C LEU A 240 -3.40 -5.10 26.72
N ALA A 241 -3.68 -4.15 25.83
CA ALA A 241 -4.53 -3.01 26.16
C ALA A 241 -5.99 -3.45 26.38
N PHE A 242 -6.51 -4.36 25.55
CA PHE A 242 -7.83 -4.97 25.76
C PHE A 242 -7.90 -5.75 27.07
N GLU A 243 -6.87 -6.57 27.42
CA GLU A 243 -6.81 -7.28 28.70
C GLU A 243 -6.88 -6.30 29.87
N ARG A 244 -6.01 -5.28 29.90
CA ARG A 244 -6.01 -4.26 30.96
C ARG A 244 -7.33 -3.49 31.05
N PHE A 245 -7.94 -3.19 29.89
CA PHE A 245 -9.22 -2.51 29.87
C PHE A 245 -10.32 -3.39 30.48
N PHE A 246 -10.36 -4.67 30.09
CA PHE A 246 -11.32 -5.64 30.61
C PHE A 246 -11.15 -5.88 32.12
N GLU A 247 -9.91 -6.04 32.61
CA GLU A 247 -9.60 -6.17 34.03
C GLU A 247 -10.07 -4.96 34.87
N ARG A 248 -9.85 -3.72 34.32
CA ARG A 248 -10.25 -2.49 35.04
C ARG A 248 -11.78 -2.27 35.10
N ARG A 249 -12.49 -2.62 34.05
CA ARG A 249 -13.90 -2.29 33.85
C ARG A 249 -14.85 -3.46 34.10
N GLY A 250 -14.35 -4.70 34.14
CA GLY A 250 -15.14 -5.94 34.23
C GLY A 250 -16.03 -6.22 33.01
N ARG A 251 -15.97 -5.36 32.00
CA ARG A 251 -16.72 -5.49 30.75
C ARG A 251 -15.98 -4.78 29.60
N LEU A 252 -16.29 -5.17 28.39
CA LEU A 252 -15.84 -4.46 27.20
C LEU A 252 -16.73 -3.23 26.92
N PRO A 253 -16.21 -2.20 26.20
CA PRO A 253 -17.04 -1.15 25.64
C PRO A 253 -17.99 -1.75 24.60
N ARG A 254 -19.09 -1.05 24.33
CA ARG A 254 -20.04 -1.49 23.29
C ARG A 254 -19.54 -1.13 21.89
N CYS A 255 -18.71 -0.11 21.77
CA CYS A 255 -18.11 0.33 20.51
C CYS A 255 -16.60 0.36 20.63
N PHE A 256 -15.93 -0.25 19.67
CA PHE A 256 -14.49 -0.14 19.49
C PHE A 256 -14.18 0.60 18.20
N PHE A 257 -13.36 1.64 18.28
CA PHE A 257 -12.64 2.14 17.11
C PHE A 257 -11.23 1.54 17.16
N VAL A 258 -10.88 0.73 16.17
CA VAL A 258 -9.55 0.14 16.03
C VAL A 258 -8.78 0.88 14.95
N ASN A 259 -7.62 1.46 15.31
CA ASN A 259 -6.92 2.44 14.49
C ASN A 259 -6.36 1.89 13.18
N SER A 260 -6.13 0.57 13.09
CA SER A 260 -5.60 -0.09 11.89
C SER A 260 -5.89 -1.59 11.89
N SER A 261 -5.72 -2.24 10.73
CA SER A 261 -5.84 -3.70 10.63
C SER A 261 -4.85 -4.46 11.53
N ILE A 262 -3.67 -3.88 11.81
CA ILE A 262 -2.69 -4.45 12.76
C ILE A 262 -3.24 -4.44 14.19
N ASN A 263 -3.89 -3.36 14.59
CA ASN A 263 -4.53 -3.28 15.90
C ASN A 263 -5.75 -4.19 15.97
N PHE A 264 -6.47 -4.36 14.85
CA PHE A 264 -7.59 -5.28 14.75
C PHE A 264 -7.18 -6.74 15.00
N GLU A 265 -6.00 -7.15 14.51
CA GLU A 265 -5.43 -8.46 14.88
C GLU A 265 -5.25 -8.60 16.40
N GLY A 266 -4.84 -7.54 17.11
CA GLY A 266 -4.74 -7.53 18.57
C GLY A 266 -6.07 -7.75 19.27
N LEU A 267 -7.15 -7.13 18.78
CA LEU A 267 -8.51 -7.39 19.26
C LEU A 267 -8.89 -8.88 19.06
N LEU A 268 -8.65 -9.43 17.87
CA LEU A 268 -8.98 -10.82 17.58
C LEU A 268 -8.18 -11.82 18.43
N ARG A 269 -6.92 -11.51 18.74
CA ARG A 269 -6.10 -12.31 19.67
C ARG A 269 -6.67 -12.31 21.08
N PHE A 270 -7.10 -11.13 21.57
CA PHE A 270 -7.77 -11.01 22.85
C PHE A 270 -9.07 -11.83 22.85
N MET A 271 -9.91 -11.67 21.84
CA MET A 271 -11.19 -12.41 21.74
C MET A 271 -10.99 -13.93 21.66
N GLY A 272 -9.93 -14.41 21.03
CA GLY A 272 -9.61 -15.83 20.96
C GLY A 272 -9.22 -16.48 22.28
N ARG A 273 -9.03 -15.69 23.35
CA ARG A 273 -8.69 -16.16 24.72
C ARG A 273 -9.85 -16.06 25.70
N HIS A 274 -10.94 -15.44 25.31
CA HIS A 274 -12.10 -15.21 26.14
C HIS A 274 -13.33 -15.89 25.55
N ASP A 275 -14.28 -16.28 26.39
CA ASP A 275 -15.53 -16.90 25.95
C ASP A 275 -16.39 -15.92 25.14
N GLY A 276 -17.00 -16.41 24.06
CA GLY A 276 -17.78 -15.62 23.11
C GLY A 276 -18.98 -14.87 23.73
N GLU A 277 -19.49 -15.32 24.88
CA GLU A 277 -20.58 -14.64 25.58
C GLU A 277 -20.22 -13.22 26.07
N ALA A 278 -18.91 -12.95 26.29
CA ALA A 278 -18.41 -11.62 26.66
C ALA A 278 -18.52 -10.57 25.53
N PHE A 279 -18.81 -10.99 24.29
CA PHE A 279 -18.77 -10.15 23.08
C PHE A 279 -20.15 -9.90 22.46
N GLY A 280 -21.27 -10.16 23.19
CA GLY A 280 -22.62 -10.26 22.65
C GLY A 280 -23.09 -9.07 21.80
N ASP A 281 -22.98 -7.84 22.31
CA ASP A 281 -23.56 -6.63 21.67
C ASP A 281 -22.49 -5.60 21.25
N ILE A 282 -21.30 -6.06 20.87
CA ILE A 282 -20.23 -5.15 20.44
C ILE A 282 -20.38 -4.74 18.99
N VAL A 283 -19.99 -3.50 18.68
CA VAL A 283 -19.85 -2.97 17.34
C VAL A 283 -18.41 -2.51 17.14
N VAL A 284 -17.78 -2.98 16.11
CA VAL A 284 -16.37 -2.66 15.82
C VAL A 284 -16.25 -1.77 14.58
N GLY A 285 -15.48 -0.70 14.69
CA GLY A 285 -14.98 0.08 13.57
C GLY A 285 -13.48 -0.17 13.41
N CYS A 286 -13.02 -0.50 12.21
CA CYS A 286 -11.61 -0.67 11.91
C CYS A 286 -11.19 0.27 10.78
N PHE A 287 -10.15 1.07 11.01
CA PHE A 287 -9.50 1.77 9.92
C PHE A 287 -8.61 0.75 9.17
N ASP A 288 -8.53 0.84 7.85
CA ASP A 288 -8.10 -0.15 6.88
C ASP A 288 -9.12 -1.27 6.63
N TYR A 289 -9.02 -1.87 5.46
CA TYR A 289 -9.97 -2.90 5.01
C TYR A 289 -9.35 -4.30 5.06
N ASP A 290 -10.03 -5.21 5.73
CA ASP A 290 -9.75 -6.64 5.69
C ASP A 290 -11.03 -7.43 5.43
N PRO A 291 -11.16 -8.16 4.30
CA PRO A 291 -12.36 -8.93 3.97
C PRO A 291 -12.68 -10.03 4.99
N PHE A 292 -11.72 -10.50 5.78
CA PHE A 292 -11.98 -11.50 6.82
C PHE A 292 -12.90 -10.98 7.93
N ALA A 293 -13.00 -9.67 8.12
CA ALA A 293 -13.96 -9.07 9.04
C ALA A 293 -15.40 -9.44 8.73
N SER A 294 -15.74 -9.74 7.47
CA SER A 294 -17.09 -10.17 7.05
C SER A 294 -17.51 -11.55 7.59
N PHE A 295 -16.58 -12.33 8.10
CA PHE A 295 -16.84 -13.67 8.66
C PHE A 295 -16.94 -13.68 10.19
N LEU A 296 -16.81 -12.52 10.84
CA LEU A 296 -16.89 -12.41 12.28
C LEU A 296 -18.36 -12.41 12.76
N PRO A 297 -18.65 -12.93 13.96
CA PRO A 297 -20.01 -13.06 14.48
C PRO A 297 -20.62 -11.74 14.99
N PHE A 298 -19.88 -10.64 14.90
CA PHE A 298 -20.31 -9.29 15.31
C PHE A 298 -20.11 -8.30 14.17
N PRO A 299 -20.84 -7.17 14.15
CA PRO A 299 -20.75 -6.18 13.09
C PRO A 299 -19.40 -5.45 13.12
N VAL A 300 -18.69 -5.46 11.96
CA VAL A 300 -17.44 -4.73 11.76
C VAL A 300 -17.63 -3.75 10.61
N TYR A 301 -17.57 -2.45 10.91
CA TYR A 301 -17.46 -1.39 9.93
C TYR A 301 -15.99 -1.16 9.60
N MET A 302 -15.66 -0.89 8.35
CA MET A 302 -14.27 -0.66 7.95
C MET A 302 -14.14 0.57 7.08
N ILE A 303 -13.01 1.25 7.19
CA ILE A 303 -12.59 2.26 6.21
C ILE A 303 -11.65 1.62 5.22
N LYS A 304 -11.96 1.77 3.93
CA LYS A 304 -11.13 1.31 2.81
C LYS A 304 -10.49 2.51 2.13
N PRO A 305 -9.19 2.78 2.35
CA PRO A 305 -8.45 3.77 1.58
C PRO A 305 -8.42 3.40 0.09
N ASP A 306 -8.55 4.38 -0.80
CA ASP A 306 -8.43 4.15 -2.24
C ASP A 306 -6.96 4.11 -2.67
N ILE A 307 -6.32 2.97 -2.42
CA ILE A 307 -4.92 2.72 -2.77
C ILE A 307 -4.68 2.92 -4.27
N ALA A 308 -5.65 2.54 -5.12
CA ALA A 308 -5.48 2.64 -6.55
C ALA A 308 -5.40 4.11 -7.01
N GLN A 309 -6.27 4.97 -6.48
CA GLN A 309 -6.26 6.39 -6.76
C GLN A 309 -5.04 7.08 -6.12
N MET A 310 -4.63 6.68 -4.90
CA MET A 310 -3.44 7.22 -4.26
C MET A 310 -2.18 6.99 -5.10
N LEU A 311 -2.00 5.78 -5.61
CA LEU A 311 -0.84 5.45 -6.45
C LEU A 311 -0.91 6.09 -7.83
N GLU A 312 -2.10 6.15 -8.46
CA GLU A 312 -2.29 6.82 -9.73
C GLU A 312 -1.88 8.30 -9.63
N LYS A 313 -2.36 8.96 -8.57
CA LYS A 313 -2.00 10.36 -8.30
C LYS A 313 -0.50 10.53 -8.01
N GLY A 314 0.11 9.56 -7.33
CA GLY A 314 1.56 9.54 -7.11
C GLY A 314 2.35 9.48 -8.43
N PHE A 315 1.91 8.68 -9.41
CA PHE A 315 2.52 8.65 -10.75
C PHE A 315 2.36 9.99 -11.48
N GLU A 316 1.16 10.61 -11.41
CA GLU A 316 0.91 11.93 -12.01
C GLU A 316 1.86 13.00 -11.44
N LEU A 317 1.99 13.07 -10.11
CA LEU A 317 2.87 14.03 -9.44
C LEU A 317 4.35 13.88 -9.83
N LEU A 318 4.80 12.64 -10.03
CA LEU A 318 6.17 12.37 -10.51
C LEU A 318 6.38 12.78 -11.96
N GLU A 319 5.35 12.69 -12.82
CA GLU A 319 5.41 13.12 -14.23
C GLU A 319 5.35 14.64 -14.36
N GLU A 320 4.58 15.33 -13.51
CA GLU A 320 4.42 16.78 -13.53
C GLU A 320 5.67 17.54 -13.08
N ASN A 321 6.58 16.91 -12.33
CA ASN A 321 7.84 17.48 -11.82
C ASN A 321 7.69 18.91 -11.25
N ARG A 322 6.74 19.08 -10.34
CA ARG A 322 6.40 20.39 -9.74
C ARG A 322 7.55 20.96 -8.91
N ALA A 323 7.67 22.28 -8.90
CA ALA A 323 8.71 22.99 -8.16
C ALA A 323 8.45 23.03 -6.64
N GLU A 324 7.17 23.03 -6.24
CA GLU A 324 6.76 23.05 -4.82
C GLU A 324 6.02 21.78 -4.46
N PRO A 325 6.30 21.19 -3.28
CA PRO A 325 5.59 20.01 -2.79
C PRO A 325 4.13 20.34 -2.48
N GLU A 326 3.23 19.41 -2.79
CA GLU A 326 1.81 19.51 -2.46
C GLU A 326 1.34 18.27 -1.70
N VAL A 327 0.27 18.43 -0.90
CA VAL A 327 -0.44 17.31 -0.27
C VAL A 327 -1.76 17.10 -0.99
N THR A 328 -1.92 15.96 -1.65
CA THR A 328 -3.18 15.54 -2.25
C THR A 328 -3.90 14.59 -1.30
N ILE A 329 -5.16 14.88 -1.00
CA ILE A 329 -6.01 14.09 -0.10
C ILE A 329 -6.98 13.26 -0.93
N ILE A 330 -7.04 11.95 -0.67
CA ILE A 330 -7.93 10.99 -1.34
C ILE A 330 -8.98 10.52 -0.34
N GLU A 331 -10.26 10.58 -0.75
CA GLU A 331 -11.37 10.15 0.10
C GLU A 331 -11.40 8.62 0.25
N PRO A 332 -11.48 8.10 1.48
CA PRO A 332 -11.66 6.67 1.72
C PRO A 332 -13.14 6.29 1.67
N GLN A 333 -13.41 5.01 1.52
CA GLN A 333 -14.75 4.45 1.47
C GLN A 333 -15.12 3.79 2.81
N LEU A 334 -16.32 4.07 3.34
CA LEU A 334 -16.90 3.32 4.45
C LEU A 334 -17.50 2.01 3.92
N ILE A 335 -17.07 0.88 4.49
CA ILE A 335 -17.59 -0.46 4.19
C ILE A 335 -18.44 -0.91 5.38
N PRO A 336 -19.75 -1.11 5.20
CA PRO A 336 -20.63 -1.60 6.27
C PRO A 336 -20.38 -3.09 6.55
N PRO A 337 -20.83 -3.59 7.72
CA PRO A 337 -20.78 -5.01 8.04
C PRO A 337 -21.55 -5.82 7.00
N ARG A 338 -20.99 -6.94 6.56
CA ARG A 338 -21.75 -7.91 5.78
C ARG A 338 -22.46 -8.86 6.74
N THR A 339 -23.77 -8.95 6.62
CA THR A 339 -24.51 -10.09 7.15
C THR A 339 -24.13 -11.31 6.30
N ALA A 340 -23.79 -12.43 6.95
CA ALA A 340 -23.17 -13.62 6.33
C ALA A 340 -23.98 -14.28 5.19
N LEU A 341 -25.10 -13.69 4.75
CA LEU A 341 -26.04 -14.26 3.77
C LEU A 341 -26.38 -13.31 2.61
N GLU A 342 -25.82 -12.11 2.52
CA GLU A 342 -26.17 -11.16 1.46
C GLU A 342 -25.04 -11.00 0.44
N GLY A 343 -25.14 -11.79 -0.62
CA GLY A 343 -24.50 -11.57 -1.92
C GLY A 343 -23.09 -12.17 -2.10
N PRO A 344 -22.70 -12.38 -3.36
CA PRO A 344 -21.43 -12.98 -3.73
C PRO A 344 -20.23 -12.09 -3.34
N LEU A 345 -19.11 -12.73 -3.06
CA LEU A 345 -17.80 -12.13 -2.76
C LEU A 345 -17.14 -11.49 -4.02
N ASP A 346 -17.92 -10.90 -4.90
CA ASP A 346 -17.55 -10.54 -6.28
C ASP A 346 -16.51 -9.41 -6.38
N ASP A 347 -16.19 -8.70 -5.29
CA ASP A 347 -15.30 -7.54 -5.34
C ASP A 347 -13.83 -7.85 -5.08
N ILE A 348 -13.45 -9.10 -4.78
CA ILE A 348 -12.08 -9.44 -4.40
C ILE A 348 -11.29 -10.12 -5.52
N TRP A 349 -11.97 -10.75 -6.46
CA TRP A 349 -11.37 -11.40 -7.61
C TRP A 349 -12.04 -10.89 -8.89
N ASP A 350 -11.32 -10.10 -9.68
CA ASP A 350 -11.73 -9.82 -11.05
C ASP A 350 -11.55 -11.12 -11.88
N PRO A 351 -12.64 -11.84 -12.21
CA PRO A 351 -12.55 -13.08 -12.97
C PRO A 351 -12.02 -12.87 -14.41
N VAL A 352 -11.95 -11.63 -14.88
CA VAL A 352 -11.39 -11.28 -16.19
C VAL A 352 -9.86 -11.33 -16.15
N ALA A 353 -9.24 -11.03 -15.00
CA ALA A 353 -7.80 -11.14 -14.85
C ALA A 353 -7.30 -12.60 -14.90
N VAL A 354 -8.08 -13.54 -14.36
CA VAL A 354 -7.72 -14.97 -14.32
C VAL A 354 -7.82 -15.62 -15.71
N ARG A 355 -8.79 -15.22 -16.55
CA ARG A 355 -8.96 -15.78 -17.91
C ARG A 355 -7.87 -15.35 -18.90
N ARG A 356 -7.14 -14.27 -18.63
CA ARG A 356 -6.03 -13.82 -19.48
C ARG A 356 -4.69 -14.48 -19.16
N MET A 357 -4.60 -15.22 -18.07
CA MET A 357 -3.38 -15.97 -17.70
C MET A 357 -3.42 -17.45 -18.18
N SER A 358 -4.54 -17.91 -18.75
CA SER A 358 -4.74 -19.30 -19.20
C SER A 358 -4.76 -19.45 -20.74
N MET A 359 -4.32 -18.44 -21.48
CA MET A 359 -4.12 -18.51 -22.94
C MET A 359 -2.68 -18.19 -23.34
#